data_031b143cae056e722f06103a7f0939ac
#
_entry.id   031b143cae056e722f06103a7f0939ac
#
_cell.length_a   1.000
_cell.length_b   1.000
_cell.length_c   1.000
_cell.angle_alpha   90.00
_cell.angle_beta   90.00
_cell.angle_gamma   90.00
#
_symmetry.space_group_name_H-M   'P 1'
#
loop_
_entity.id
_entity.type
_entity.pdbx_description
1 polymer ?
#
loop_
_entity_poly.entity_id
_entity_poly.type
_entity_poly.pdbx_seq_one_letter_code
_entity_poly.pdbx_strand_id
1 'polypeptide(L)'
;MKREAINALDAPQPRGYSQAVRLENFERLLFVSGQVPVLSGQAIPEDFAAQARQVWLNIDAQLWAAGMGKSDIVKINTYIADRGYLAVNREVRSEYLGALLPASTLVVAELVDSAWLLEIEVVAAQ
;
A
#
# COMPACT_ATOMS: atom_id res chain seq x y z
N MET A 1 -14.01 -10.27 13.89
CA MET A 1 -13.79 -8.85 13.56
C MET A 1 -14.85 -8.37 12.58
N LYS A 2 -15.32 -7.16 12.76
CA LYS A 2 -16.18 -6.49 11.78
C LYS A 2 -15.37 -5.41 11.06
N ARG A 3 -15.43 -5.42 9.74
CA ARG A 3 -14.75 -4.46 8.88
C ARG A 3 -15.76 -3.83 7.93
N GLU A 4 -15.80 -2.52 7.88
CA GLU A 4 -16.77 -1.78 7.10
C GLU A 4 -16.08 -0.62 6.36
N ALA A 5 -16.28 -0.56 5.05
CA ALA A 5 -15.90 0.59 4.24
C ALA A 5 -16.91 1.71 4.44
N ILE A 6 -16.44 2.91 4.73
CA ILE A 6 -17.26 4.10 4.92
C ILE A 6 -16.94 5.09 3.81
N ASN A 7 -17.97 5.42 3.02
CA ASN A 7 -17.86 6.41 1.94
C ASN A 7 -19.04 7.38 2.08
N ALA A 8 -18.81 8.50 2.75
CA ALA A 8 -19.85 9.48 3.01
C ALA A 8 -20.48 9.99 1.71
N LEU A 9 -21.80 10.14 1.67
CA LEU A 9 -22.53 10.53 0.46
C LEU A 9 -22.24 11.97 0.02
N ASP A 10 -21.92 12.84 0.96
CA ASP A 10 -21.63 14.27 0.72
C ASP A 10 -20.13 14.58 0.58
N ALA A 11 -19.31 13.55 0.33
CA ALA A 11 -17.89 13.66 0.03
C ALA A 11 -17.62 13.04 -1.35
N PRO A 12 -16.45 13.31 -1.96
CA PRO A 12 -16.09 12.68 -3.23
C PRO A 12 -16.12 11.16 -3.14
N GLN A 13 -16.68 10.50 -4.16
CA GLN A 13 -16.75 9.05 -4.20
C GLN A 13 -15.39 8.46 -4.64
N PRO A 14 -14.88 7.43 -3.93
CA PRO A 14 -13.57 6.85 -4.23
C PRO A 14 -13.62 5.90 -5.42
N ARG A 15 -12.45 5.69 -6.06
CA ARG A 15 -12.24 4.66 -7.07
C ARG A 15 -11.00 3.86 -6.73
N GLY A 16 -11.16 2.54 -6.52
CA GLY A 16 -10.06 1.63 -6.20
C GLY A 16 -9.55 1.71 -4.76
N TYR A 17 -10.29 2.39 -3.87
CA TYR A 17 -9.99 2.49 -2.43
C TYR A 17 -11.27 2.86 -1.67
N SER A 18 -11.21 2.87 -0.34
CA SER A 18 -12.29 3.38 0.50
C SER A 18 -11.87 4.71 1.13
N GLN A 19 -12.82 5.62 1.32
CA GLN A 19 -12.54 6.88 2.01
C GLN A 19 -12.19 6.66 3.48
N ALA A 20 -12.83 5.69 4.11
CA ALA A 20 -12.50 5.28 5.47
C ALA A 20 -12.80 3.80 5.65
N VAL A 21 -12.16 3.18 6.61
CA VAL A 21 -12.43 1.80 7.02
C VAL A 21 -12.60 1.78 8.54
N ARG A 22 -13.75 1.28 8.99
CA ARG A 22 -14.02 1.07 10.41
C ARG A 22 -13.75 -0.37 10.79
N LEU A 23 -13.08 -0.57 11.92
CA LEU A 23 -12.81 -1.88 12.48
C LEU A 23 -13.44 -1.98 13.86
N GLU A 24 -14.07 -3.12 14.14
CA GLU A 24 -14.61 -3.46 15.46
C GLU A 24 -14.19 -4.89 15.80
N ASN A 25 -13.84 -5.12 17.09
CA ASN A 25 -13.50 -6.45 17.61
C ASN A 25 -12.36 -7.15 16.87
N PHE A 26 -11.31 -6.42 16.52
CA PHE A 26 -10.09 -7.01 15.97
C PHE A 26 -9.22 -7.58 17.11
N GLU A 27 -8.50 -8.65 16.84
CA GLU A 27 -7.60 -9.29 17.81
C GLU A 27 -6.16 -8.89 17.60
N ARG A 28 -5.76 -8.66 16.35
CA ARG A 28 -4.38 -8.35 15.98
C ARG A 28 -4.32 -7.14 15.07
N LEU A 29 -3.36 -6.27 15.36
CA LEU A 29 -3.09 -5.07 14.57
C LEU A 29 -1.60 -5.07 14.21
N LEU A 30 -1.29 -4.85 12.93
CA LEU A 30 0.07 -4.84 12.41
C LEU A 30 0.34 -3.51 11.73
N PHE A 31 1.43 -2.86 12.13
CA PHE A 31 1.96 -1.66 11.48
C PHE A 31 3.21 -2.07 10.70
N VAL A 32 3.14 -1.96 9.38
CA VAL A 32 4.28 -2.24 8.50
C VAL A 32 4.96 -0.92 8.15
N SER A 33 6.24 -0.81 8.50
CA SER A 33 7.06 0.36 8.15
C SER A 33 7.08 0.58 6.65
N GLY A 34 7.43 1.79 6.22
CA GLY A 34 7.62 2.09 4.81
C GLY A 34 8.53 1.07 4.13
N GLN A 35 8.01 0.36 3.15
CA GLN A 35 8.77 -0.60 2.35
C GLN A 35 9.27 0.10 1.10
N VAL A 36 10.55 -0.12 0.79
CA VAL A 36 11.27 0.48 -0.32
C VAL A 36 11.69 -0.61 -1.31
N PRO A 37 12.05 -0.27 -2.57
CA PRO A 37 12.28 -1.28 -3.61
C PRO A 37 13.63 -1.99 -3.49
N VAL A 38 14.00 -2.36 -2.29
CA VAL A 38 15.28 -3.02 -1.99
C VAL A 38 15.04 -4.50 -1.72
N LEU A 39 15.83 -5.34 -2.39
CA LEU A 39 15.92 -6.76 -2.10
C LEU A 39 17.39 -7.08 -1.84
N SER A 40 17.67 -7.70 -0.69
CA SER A 40 19.05 -8.01 -0.25
C SER A 40 19.85 -8.74 -1.33
N GLY A 41 21.04 -8.24 -1.64
CA GLY A 41 21.95 -8.84 -2.63
C GLY A 41 21.59 -8.55 -4.09
N GLN A 42 20.58 -7.70 -4.36
CA GLN A 42 20.18 -7.36 -5.73
C GLN A 42 20.25 -5.86 -5.97
N ALA A 43 20.49 -5.49 -7.24
CA ALA A 43 20.42 -4.10 -7.68
C ALA A 43 18.96 -3.61 -7.65
N ILE A 44 18.76 -2.33 -7.32
CA ILE A 44 17.46 -1.69 -7.37
C ILE A 44 17.03 -1.55 -8.83
N PRO A 45 15.82 -1.99 -9.22
CA PRO A 45 15.32 -1.79 -10.57
C PRO A 45 15.24 -0.30 -10.92
N GLU A 46 15.51 0.05 -12.19
CA GLU A 46 15.37 1.45 -12.65
C GLU A 46 13.93 1.81 -13.00
N ASP A 47 13.13 0.82 -13.42
CA ASP A 47 11.75 0.99 -13.84
C ASP A 47 10.79 1.11 -12.65
N PHE A 48 9.88 2.08 -12.69
CA PHE A 48 8.91 2.29 -11.60
C PHE A 48 8.04 1.06 -11.35
N ALA A 49 7.50 0.43 -12.40
CA ALA A 49 6.63 -0.73 -12.23
C ALA A 49 7.36 -1.89 -11.53
N ALA A 50 8.63 -2.13 -11.90
CA ALA A 50 9.45 -3.16 -11.27
C ALA A 50 9.75 -2.82 -9.81
N GLN A 51 10.04 -1.54 -9.50
CA GLN A 51 10.21 -1.09 -8.12
C GLN A 51 8.92 -1.27 -7.31
N ALA A 52 7.78 -0.90 -7.88
CA ALA A 52 6.48 -1.01 -7.21
C ALA A 52 6.14 -2.47 -6.89
N ARG A 53 6.38 -3.38 -7.81
CA ARG A 53 6.17 -4.82 -7.58
C ARG A 53 7.07 -5.35 -6.46
N GLN A 54 8.32 -4.91 -6.42
CA GLN A 54 9.24 -5.30 -5.34
C GLN A 54 8.77 -4.76 -3.98
N VAL A 55 8.27 -3.54 -3.93
CA VAL A 55 7.71 -2.97 -2.69
C VAL A 55 6.53 -3.81 -2.20
N TRP A 56 5.60 -4.20 -3.08
CA TRP A 56 4.48 -5.05 -2.69
C TRP A 56 4.92 -6.45 -2.25
N LEU A 57 5.96 -7.03 -2.86
CA LEU A 57 6.56 -8.28 -2.39
C LEU A 57 7.16 -8.14 -0.99
N ASN A 58 7.80 -7.01 -0.70
CA ASN A 58 8.34 -6.73 0.62
C ASN A 58 7.23 -6.58 1.67
N ILE A 59 6.10 -5.96 1.30
CA ILE A 59 4.92 -5.88 2.16
C ILE A 59 4.35 -7.28 2.43
N ASP A 60 4.20 -8.10 1.38
CA ASP A 60 3.74 -9.49 1.53
C ASP A 60 4.63 -10.27 2.50
N ALA A 61 5.94 -10.10 2.42
CA ALA A 61 6.88 -10.77 3.32
C ALA A 61 6.62 -10.42 4.79
N GLN A 62 6.35 -9.14 5.09
CA GLN A 62 6.03 -8.71 6.45
C GLN A 62 4.67 -9.22 6.93
N LEU A 63 3.66 -9.15 6.07
CA LEU A 63 2.34 -9.70 6.37
C LEU A 63 2.43 -11.19 6.66
N TRP A 64 3.10 -11.94 5.80
CA TRP A 64 3.29 -13.38 5.95
C TRP A 64 4.00 -13.74 7.25
N ALA A 65 5.08 -13.02 7.59
CA ALA A 65 5.82 -13.24 8.84
C ALA A 65 4.94 -13.01 10.08
N ALA A 66 3.90 -12.17 9.96
CA ALA A 66 2.93 -11.92 11.03
C ALA A 66 1.72 -12.86 11.00
N GLY A 67 1.69 -13.83 10.09
CA GLY A 67 0.54 -14.71 9.91
C GLY A 67 -0.68 -14.03 9.29
N MET A 68 -0.43 -13.00 8.48
CA MET A 68 -1.45 -12.20 7.80
C MET A 68 -1.27 -12.25 6.28
N GLY A 69 -2.20 -11.68 5.55
CA GLY A 69 -2.14 -11.54 4.10
C GLY A 69 -2.69 -10.20 3.63
N LYS A 70 -2.63 -9.95 2.33
CA LYS A 70 -3.09 -8.68 1.75
C LYS A 70 -4.56 -8.36 2.03
N SER A 71 -5.39 -9.38 2.24
CA SER A 71 -6.80 -9.18 2.62
C SER A 71 -6.98 -8.54 4.00
N ASP A 72 -5.93 -8.57 4.83
CA ASP A 72 -5.95 -7.96 6.16
C ASP A 72 -5.54 -6.47 6.13
N ILE A 73 -5.04 -5.96 5.00
CA ILE A 73 -4.67 -4.56 4.85
C ILE A 73 -5.91 -3.67 4.98
N VAL A 74 -5.85 -2.69 5.88
CA VAL A 74 -6.93 -1.73 6.12
C VAL A 74 -6.57 -0.31 5.73
N LYS A 75 -5.28 0.04 5.72
CA LYS A 75 -4.79 1.37 5.35
C LYS A 75 -3.48 1.26 4.57
N ILE A 76 -3.38 2.06 3.53
CA ILE A 76 -2.17 2.22 2.70
C ILE A 76 -1.79 3.69 2.64
N ASN A 77 -0.53 4.00 2.90
CA ASN A 77 0.07 5.29 2.59
C ASN A 77 1.17 5.09 1.55
N THR A 78 1.04 5.77 0.42
CA THR A 78 1.98 5.67 -0.71
C THR A 78 2.66 7.00 -0.94
N TYR A 79 3.97 6.96 -1.10
CA TYR A 79 4.83 8.10 -1.42
C TYR A 79 5.47 7.81 -2.77
N ILE A 80 5.24 8.68 -3.77
CA ILE A 80 5.87 8.56 -5.09
C ILE A 80 6.76 9.76 -5.35
N ALA A 81 7.90 9.53 -6.01
CA ALA A 81 8.92 10.55 -6.20
C ALA A 81 8.52 11.62 -7.23
N ASP A 82 7.58 11.32 -8.13
CA ASP A 82 7.14 12.22 -9.19
C ASP A 82 5.68 11.94 -9.58
N ARG A 83 4.95 13.00 -9.93
CA ARG A 83 3.54 12.90 -10.39
C ARG A 83 3.38 12.04 -11.63
N GLY A 84 4.41 11.99 -12.47
CA GLY A 84 4.40 11.17 -13.68
C GLY A 84 4.23 9.68 -13.43
N TYR A 85 4.48 9.21 -12.22
CA TYR A 85 4.33 7.80 -11.85
C TYR A 85 2.92 7.42 -11.37
N LEU A 86 1.99 8.38 -11.30
CA LEU A 86 0.65 8.15 -10.74
C LEU A 86 -0.11 7.04 -11.46
N ALA A 87 -0.13 7.06 -12.79
CA ALA A 87 -0.88 6.07 -13.58
C ALA A 87 -0.30 4.65 -13.41
N VAL A 88 1.02 4.49 -13.51
CA VAL A 88 1.66 3.19 -13.35
C VAL A 88 1.55 2.67 -11.91
N ASN A 89 1.59 3.56 -10.93
CA ASN A 89 1.37 3.19 -9.53
C ASN A 89 -0.03 2.59 -9.33
N ARG A 90 -1.05 3.20 -9.90
CA ARG A 90 -2.43 2.70 -9.85
C ARG A 90 -2.56 1.32 -10.50
N GLU A 91 -1.89 1.13 -11.63
CA GLU A 91 -1.87 -0.14 -12.38
C GLU A 91 -1.30 -1.27 -11.53
N VAL A 92 -0.11 -1.09 -10.97
CA VAL A 92 0.55 -2.09 -10.12
C VAL A 92 -0.24 -2.33 -8.83
N ARG A 93 -0.77 -1.28 -8.22
CA ARG A 93 -1.63 -1.42 -7.04
C ARG A 93 -2.86 -2.26 -7.35
N SER A 94 -3.50 -2.05 -8.49
CA SER A 94 -4.67 -2.83 -8.90
C SER A 94 -4.33 -4.29 -9.16
N GLU A 95 -3.18 -4.59 -9.74
CA GLU A 95 -2.68 -5.97 -9.89
C GLU A 95 -2.57 -6.65 -8.51
N TYR A 96 -2.01 -5.96 -7.54
CA TYR A 96 -1.76 -6.50 -6.21
C TYR A 96 -3.04 -6.66 -5.38
N LEU A 97 -3.84 -5.60 -5.29
CA LEU A 97 -5.02 -5.57 -4.42
C LEU A 97 -6.24 -6.26 -5.02
N GLY A 98 -6.37 -6.29 -6.35
CA GLY A 98 -7.58 -6.79 -6.99
C GLY A 98 -8.81 -6.01 -6.54
N ALA A 99 -9.81 -6.69 -5.98
CA ALA A 99 -11.05 -6.10 -5.50
C ALA A 99 -10.98 -5.54 -4.07
N LEU A 100 -9.82 -5.63 -3.40
CA LEU A 100 -9.65 -5.10 -2.05
C LEU A 100 -9.64 -3.57 -2.08
N LEU A 101 -10.36 -2.95 -1.14
CA LEU A 101 -10.57 -1.51 -1.08
C LEU A 101 -10.17 -0.92 0.28
N PRO A 102 -8.91 -0.99 0.70
CA PRO A 102 -8.47 -0.35 1.93
C PRO A 102 -8.56 1.18 1.82
N ALA A 103 -8.54 1.86 2.95
CA ALA A 103 -8.35 3.30 2.96
C ALA A 103 -6.95 3.63 2.42
N SER A 104 -6.82 4.70 1.64
CA SER A 104 -5.57 5.00 0.94
C SER A 104 -5.30 6.49 0.90
N THR A 105 -4.03 6.85 1.09
CA THR A 105 -3.51 8.20 0.89
C THR A 105 -2.26 8.10 0.00
N LEU A 106 -2.14 8.98 -0.97
CA LEU A 106 -0.98 9.06 -1.85
C LEU A 106 -0.48 10.50 -1.90
N VAL A 107 0.84 10.67 -1.72
CA VAL A 107 1.49 11.97 -1.84
C VAL A 107 2.75 11.85 -2.71
N VAL A 108 3.13 12.96 -3.33
CA VAL A 108 4.42 13.11 -4.00
C VAL A 108 5.42 13.63 -2.96
N ALA A 109 6.56 12.97 -2.81
CA ALA A 109 7.57 13.33 -1.84
C ALA A 109 8.96 12.89 -2.31
N GLU A 110 9.99 13.62 -1.89
CA GLU A 110 11.36 13.13 -2.02
C GLU A 110 11.57 11.95 -1.09
N LEU A 111 12.17 10.88 -1.59
CA LEU A 111 12.52 9.70 -0.81
C LEU A 111 13.91 9.88 -0.20
N VAL A 112 14.21 9.10 0.83
CA VAL A 112 15.51 9.18 1.51
C VAL A 112 16.68 8.85 0.58
N ASP A 113 16.49 7.85 -0.29
CA ASP A 113 17.46 7.53 -1.34
C ASP A 113 16.88 7.97 -2.69
N SER A 114 17.70 8.70 -3.47
CA SER A 114 17.27 9.22 -4.78
C SER A 114 16.99 8.14 -5.83
N ALA A 115 17.48 6.92 -5.62
CA ALA A 115 17.19 5.78 -6.49
C ALA A 115 15.80 5.17 -6.24
N TRP A 116 15.20 5.46 -5.12
CA TRP A 116 13.86 4.96 -4.79
C TRP A 116 12.80 5.86 -5.42
N LEU A 117 11.91 5.26 -6.21
CA LEU A 117 10.83 5.99 -6.88
C LEU A 117 9.52 5.96 -6.10
N LEU A 118 9.42 5.07 -5.11
CA LEU A 118 8.26 4.99 -4.23
C LEU A 118 8.61 4.33 -2.89
N GLU A 119 7.73 4.56 -1.95
CA GLU A 119 7.70 3.90 -0.64
C GLU A 119 6.25 3.69 -0.24
N ILE A 120 5.93 2.54 0.35
CA ILE A 120 4.57 2.23 0.79
C ILE A 120 4.60 1.69 2.21
N GLU A 121 3.74 2.23 3.07
CA GLU A 121 3.48 1.70 4.40
C GLU A 121 2.03 1.22 4.51
N VAL A 122 1.77 0.21 5.29
CA VAL A 122 0.43 -0.33 5.47
C VAL A 122 0.12 -0.59 6.94
N VAL A 123 -1.18 -0.59 7.25
CA VAL A 123 -1.72 -1.11 8.50
C VAL A 123 -2.62 -2.27 8.14
N ALA A 124 -2.49 -3.38 8.83
CA ALA A 124 -3.32 -4.57 8.67
C ALA A 124 -3.97 -4.95 10.01
N ALA A 125 -5.14 -5.57 9.95
CA ALA A 125 -5.89 -6.02 11.11
C ALA A 125 -6.60 -7.33 10.83
N GLN A 126 -6.72 -8.13 11.90
CA GLN A 126 -7.33 -9.45 11.85
C GLN A 126 -8.12 -9.71 13.13
#